data_e4c1d4c49fa7e9f2651090f732ada5ca
#
_entry.id   e4c1d4c49fa7e9f2651090f732ada5ca
#
_cell.length_a   1.000
_cell.length_b   1.000
_cell.length_c   1.000
_cell.angle_alpha   90.00
_cell.angle_beta   90.00
_cell.angle_gamma   90.00
#
_symmetry.space_group_name_H-M   'P 1'
#
loop_
_entity.id
_entity.type
_entity.pdbx_description
1 polymer ?
#
loop_
_entity_poly.entity_id
_entity_poly.type
_entity_poly.pdbx_seq_one_letter_code
_entity_poly.pdbx_strand_id
1 'polypeptide(L)'
;MKYSLCMLLLFVSTLLPAGAQSFVKVNRNRTVTVSARFPKADEVRLRGSLAVEIKRSNLIKRLNLVPRMLQKEDKVSLEEQNGQWTFTSKALPSDLYTYVLSVDDADTLDAANPNKVREVNTWYNWLIILGGRGDDYLTRDNVAHGRVETVWYPSSIAGLPRRRMMVYLPPNYDGTRRYPVLYLLHGAGGDEKSWLELGRAAQIMDNLIADKRCKEMIVVMPNGNADRAATPGEDPYNKDTEAASAVPSMFGRIETAFIPDIVNYIDSHYATLADKAHRAIAGLSMGGMHTLFIAANNPDTFDYVGLFSAKIVNEFMKENRLRRIKRAGNQANTIGDLMPSITRKGPGKQVSQLKQYADSGNVAIYDSLDAKLQRQFAAKPKLYYIAIGDTDFLLDENEAFLAKLDEKHYAYTYNPTDGGHEWMNWRRYLVDFLPRLFPDNP
;
A
#
# COMPACT_ATOMS: atom_id res chain seq x y z
N MET A 1 -14.06 23.96 67.24
CA MET A 1 -14.08 24.84 66.07
C MET A 1 -13.64 23.97 64.86
N LYS A 2 -14.60 23.64 64.02
CA LYS A 2 -14.41 22.86 62.79
C LYS A 2 -14.30 23.85 61.63
N TYR A 3 -13.15 23.90 60.96
CA TYR A 3 -13.01 24.65 59.69
C TYR A 3 -13.31 23.71 58.51
N SER A 4 -14.40 23.97 57.83
CA SER A 4 -14.76 23.30 56.58
C SER A 4 -14.05 24.05 55.46
N LEU A 5 -13.13 23.36 54.75
CA LEU A 5 -12.42 23.89 53.60
C LEU A 5 -13.25 23.57 52.34
N CYS A 6 -14.00 24.56 51.85
CA CYS A 6 -14.68 24.49 50.56
C CYS A 6 -13.62 24.60 49.43
N MET A 7 -13.33 23.50 48.74
CA MET A 7 -12.48 23.47 47.53
C MET A 7 -13.32 23.97 46.34
N LEU A 8 -13.08 25.21 45.94
CA LEU A 8 -13.67 25.82 44.75
C LEU A 8 -12.94 25.28 43.52
N LEU A 9 -13.53 24.32 42.81
CA LEU A 9 -13.06 23.88 41.52
C LEU A 9 -13.29 24.97 40.48
N LEU A 10 -12.25 25.76 40.21
CA LEU A 10 -12.21 26.66 39.06
C LEU A 10 -12.15 25.83 37.78
N PHE A 11 -13.27 25.75 37.07
CA PHE A 11 -13.27 25.38 35.67
C PHE A 11 -12.60 26.50 34.87
N VAL A 12 -11.31 26.34 34.56
CA VAL A 12 -10.66 27.18 33.56
C VAL A 12 -11.17 26.69 32.21
N SER A 13 -12.21 27.31 31.70
CA SER A 13 -12.55 27.18 30.27
C SER A 13 -11.50 27.94 29.46
N THR A 14 -10.50 27.25 28.97
CA THR A 14 -9.63 27.81 27.93
C THR A 14 -10.48 28.10 26.70
N LEU A 15 -10.81 29.36 26.48
CA LEU A 15 -11.34 29.88 25.23
C LEU A 15 -10.28 29.67 24.15
N LEU A 16 -10.40 28.57 23.41
CA LEU A 16 -9.66 28.37 22.17
C LEU A 16 -10.21 29.32 21.09
N PRO A 17 -9.37 29.86 20.20
CA PRO A 17 -9.82 30.80 19.18
C PRO A 17 -10.90 30.19 18.31
N ALA A 18 -11.87 31.03 17.88
CA ALA A 18 -13.01 30.66 17.03
C ALA A 18 -12.56 30.31 15.59
N GLY A 19 -11.82 29.22 15.43
CA GLY A 19 -11.51 28.58 14.16
C GLY A 19 -12.24 27.24 14.07
N ALA A 20 -12.39 26.72 12.86
CA ALA A 20 -12.94 25.39 12.64
C ALA A 20 -12.23 24.35 13.54
N GLN A 21 -12.94 23.83 14.52
CA GLN A 21 -12.42 22.85 15.46
C GLN A 21 -13.04 21.51 15.09
N SER A 22 -12.20 20.60 14.64
CA SER A 22 -12.59 19.21 14.46
C SER A 22 -11.75 18.33 15.38
N PHE A 23 -12.33 17.27 15.91
CA PHE A 23 -11.59 16.22 16.55
C PHE A 23 -12.23 14.85 16.27
N VAL A 24 -11.36 13.85 16.15
CA VAL A 24 -11.78 12.46 16.04
C VAL A 24 -11.15 11.70 17.20
N LYS A 25 -11.99 11.06 18.02
CA LYS A 25 -11.59 10.37 19.24
C LYS A 25 -11.95 8.90 19.19
N VAL A 26 -10.97 8.04 19.46
CA VAL A 26 -11.19 6.63 19.74
C VAL A 26 -11.54 6.45 21.21
N ASN A 27 -12.69 5.87 21.49
CA ASN A 27 -13.16 5.60 22.84
C ASN A 27 -12.67 4.22 23.34
N ARG A 28 -12.66 4.00 24.67
CA ARG A 28 -12.20 2.73 25.27
C ARG A 28 -12.95 1.49 24.77
N ASN A 29 -14.21 1.64 24.40
CA ASN A 29 -15.05 0.56 23.84
C ASN A 29 -14.88 0.39 22.32
N ARG A 30 -13.85 0.99 21.73
CA ARG A 30 -13.54 0.98 20.28
C ARG A 30 -14.58 1.68 19.39
N THR A 31 -15.46 2.47 19.95
CA THR A 31 -16.25 3.40 19.15
C THR A 31 -15.41 4.61 18.77
N VAL A 32 -15.74 5.25 17.63
CA VAL A 32 -15.09 6.48 17.18
C VAL A 32 -16.11 7.60 17.22
N THR A 33 -15.79 8.67 17.94
CA THR A 33 -16.57 9.90 17.96
C THR A 33 -15.89 10.95 17.10
N VAL A 34 -16.63 11.48 16.13
CA VAL A 34 -16.23 12.62 15.28
C VAL A 34 -17.02 13.83 15.75
N SER A 35 -16.34 14.96 15.96
CA SER A 35 -16.95 16.22 16.33
C SER A 35 -16.27 17.35 15.58
N ALA A 36 -17.04 18.19 14.89
CA ALA A 36 -16.51 19.25 14.06
C ALA A 36 -17.44 20.48 14.13
N ARG A 37 -16.85 21.69 14.15
CA ARG A 37 -17.61 22.94 14.18
C ARG A 37 -17.50 23.67 12.84
N PHE A 38 -18.58 23.63 12.08
CA PHE A 38 -18.76 24.32 10.81
C PHE A 38 -20.12 25.00 10.77
N PRO A 39 -20.27 26.19 11.40
CA PRO A 39 -21.61 26.82 11.63
C PRO A 39 -22.26 27.34 10.35
N LYS A 40 -21.55 27.34 9.21
CA LYS A 40 -22.06 27.81 7.92
C LYS A 40 -22.10 26.70 6.87
N ALA A 41 -21.75 25.48 7.23
CA ALA A 41 -21.79 24.36 6.31
C ALA A 41 -23.23 23.85 6.16
N ASP A 42 -23.59 23.50 4.94
CA ASP A 42 -24.86 22.84 4.62
C ASP A 42 -24.75 21.32 4.89
N GLU A 43 -23.54 20.76 4.78
CA GLU A 43 -23.31 19.34 5.01
C GLU A 43 -21.87 19.05 5.45
N VAL A 44 -21.73 18.12 6.41
CA VAL A 44 -20.42 17.57 6.80
C VAL A 44 -20.48 16.05 6.76
N ARG A 45 -19.55 15.44 6.04
CA ARG A 45 -19.44 13.98 5.89
C ARG A 45 -18.05 13.50 6.25
N LEU A 46 -17.95 12.29 6.79
CA LEU A 46 -16.72 11.54 6.98
C LEU A 46 -16.45 10.69 5.74
N ARG A 47 -15.21 10.68 5.26
CA ARG A 47 -14.71 9.87 4.13
C ARG A 47 -13.46 9.11 4.52
N GLY A 48 -13.00 8.18 3.66
CA GLY A 48 -11.81 7.36 3.88
C GLY A 48 -12.14 5.97 4.42
N SER A 49 -11.13 5.17 4.74
CA SER A 49 -11.33 3.78 5.19
C SER A 49 -12.14 3.67 6.48
N LEU A 50 -12.12 4.70 7.33
CA LEU A 50 -12.96 4.77 8.52
C LEU A 50 -14.45 4.79 8.16
N ALA A 51 -14.85 5.60 7.18
CA ALA A 51 -16.24 5.67 6.73
C ALA A 51 -16.70 4.35 6.10
N VAL A 52 -15.84 3.72 5.29
CA VAL A 52 -16.09 2.39 4.70
C VAL A 52 -16.35 1.36 5.79
N GLU A 53 -15.51 1.29 6.82
CA GLU A 53 -15.65 0.31 7.90
C GLU A 53 -16.90 0.58 8.76
N ILE A 54 -17.24 1.84 9.03
CA ILE A 54 -18.48 2.20 9.71
C ILE A 54 -19.70 1.68 8.95
N LYS A 55 -19.73 1.83 7.64
CA LYS A 55 -20.82 1.31 6.80
C LYS A 55 -20.83 -0.22 6.78
N ARG A 56 -19.66 -0.85 6.60
CA ARG A 56 -19.51 -2.32 6.64
C ARG A 56 -20.07 -2.88 7.93
N SER A 57 -19.70 -2.36 9.08
CA SER A 57 -20.19 -2.80 10.40
C SER A 57 -21.69 -2.61 10.61
N ASN A 58 -22.32 -1.68 9.88
CA ASN A 58 -23.76 -1.46 9.90
C ASN A 58 -24.53 -2.41 8.96
N LEU A 59 -23.91 -2.84 7.84
CA LEU A 59 -24.50 -3.72 6.83
C LEU A 59 -24.51 -5.20 7.23
N ILE A 60 -23.44 -5.69 7.86
CA ILE A 60 -23.29 -7.09 8.27
C ILE A 60 -24.45 -7.57 9.18
N LYS A 61 -25.11 -6.67 9.90
CA LYS A 61 -26.28 -7.02 10.72
C LYS A 61 -27.60 -7.13 9.94
N ARG A 62 -27.67 -6.64 8.70
CA ARG A 62 -28.92 -6.58 7.91
C ARG A 62 -29.02 -7.63 6.81
N LEU A 63 -27.92 -8.08 6.26
CA LEU A 63 -27.90 -9.00 5.12
C LEU A 63 -26.66 -9.91 5.25
N ASN A 64 -26.84 -11.23 5.21
CA ASN A 64 -25.73 -12.20 5.02
C ASN A 64 -25.07 -12.09 3.63
N LEU A 65 -25.12 -10.93 3.01
CA LEU A 65 -24.56 -10.62 1.69
C LEU A 65 -23.57 -9.47 1.90
N VAL A 66 -22.27 -9.77 1.82
CA VAL A 66 -21.24 -8.75 1.71
C VAL A 66 -21.33 -8.14 0.29
N PRO A 67 -21.72 -6.88 0.13
CA PRO A 67 -21.75 -6.28 -1.20
C PRO A 67 -20.31 -6.09 -1.71
N ARG A 68 -20.01 -6.60 -2.90
CA ARG A 68 -18.80 -6.29 -3.72
C ARG A 68 -18.60 -4.78 -3.99
N MET A 69 -19.39 -3.89 -3.38
CA MET A 69 -19.55 -2.49 -3.79
C MET A 69 -19.31 -1.43 -2.70
N LEU A 70 -18.66 -1.75 -1.59
CA LEU A 70 -18.19 -0.69 -0.67
C LEU A 70 -16.90 -0.11 -1.24
N GLN A 71 -17.02 1.03 -1.92
CA GLN A 71 -15.89 1.74 -2.55
C GLN A 71 -15.40 2.87 -1.64
N LYS A 72 -14.18 3.37 -1.90
CA LYS A 72 -13.57 4.57 -1.26
C LYS A 72 -14.46 5.82 -1.23
N GLU A 73 -15.55 5.83 -1.97
CA GLU A 73 -16.53 6.93 -2.04
C GLU A 73 -17.61 6.89 -0.96
N ASP A 74 -17.58 5.87 -0.08
CA ASP A 74 -18.54 5.78 0.99
C ASP A 74 -18.36 6.92 1.99
N LYS A 75 -19.42 7.74 2.10
CA LYS A 75 -19.48 8.89 3.00
C LYS A 75 -20.43 8.57 4.17
N VAL A 76 -20.07 9.00 5.37
CA VAL A 76 -20.93 8.96 6.57
C VAL A 76 -21.30 10.39 6.92
N SER A 77 -22.58 10.75 6.86
CA SER A 77 -23.07 12.07 7.22
C SER A 77 -23.01 12.25 8.74
N LEU A 78 -22.60 13.43 9.19
CA LEU A 78 -22.64 13.85 10.56
C LEU A 78 -24.01 14.54 10.86
N GLU A 79 -24.44 14.49 12.11
CA GLU A 79 -25.65 15.17 12.58
C GLU A 79 -25.31 16.57 13.06
N GLU A 80 -26.09 17.57 12.63
CA GLU A 80 -25.90 18.99 12.96
C GLU A 80 -26.75 19.40 14.15
N GLN A 81 -26.14 20.14 15.09
CA GLN A 81 -26.84 20.85 16.15
C GLN A 81 -26.11 22.15 16.48
N ASN A 82 -26.72 23.30 16.22
CA ASN A 82 -26.16 24.63 16.51
C ASN A 82 -24.75 24.89 15.94
N GLY A 83 -24.51 24.47 14.70
CA GLY A 83 -23.24 24.57 14.00
C GLY A 83 -22.18 23.56 14.42
N GLN A 84 -22.56 22.64 15.31
CA GLN A 84 -21.75 21.50 15.73
C GLN A 84 -22.20 20.24 15.00
N TRP A 85 -21.29 19.59 14.31
CA TRP A 85 -21.50 18.37 13.56
C TRP A 85 -20.92 17.20 14.33
N THR A 86 -21.71 16.15 14.58
CA THR A 86 -21.29 15.01 15.40
C THR A 86 -21.69 13.68 14.79
N PHE A 87 -20.89 12.66 15.08
CA PHE A 87 -21.20 11.27 14.78
C PHE A 87 -20.47 10.36 15.77
N THR A 88 -21.11 9.28 16.20
CA THR A 88 -20.46 8.22 16.99
C THR A 88 -20.75 6.86 16.36
N SER A 89 -19.67 6.14 16.02
CA SER A 89 -19.77 4.80 15.44
C SER A 89 -20.19 3.76 16.46
N LYS A 90 -20.58 2.55 16.00
CA LYS A 90 -20.49 1.32 16.81
C LYS A 90 -19.02 0.99 17.07
N ALA A 91 -18.77 -0.01 17.92
CA ALA A 91 -17.42 -0.55 18.10
C ALA A 91 -16.89 -1.09 16.76
N LEU A 92 -15.69 -0.64 16.38
CA LEU A 92 -15.03 -1.03 15.14
C LEU A 92 -13.91 -2.05 15.41
N PRO A 93 -13.53 -2.84 14.41
CA PRO A 93 -12.36 -3.72 14.49
C PRO A 93 -11.09 -2.94 14.84
N SER A 94 -10.16 -3.62 15.51
CA SER A 94 -8.82 -3.07 15.76
C SER A 94 -8.03 -3.03 14.46
N ASP A 95 -7.68 -1.83 14.01
CA ASP A 95 -6.88 -1.56 12.80
C ASP A 95 -6.45 -0.09 12.74
N LEU A 96 -5.71 0.29 11.68
CA LEU A 96 -5.45 1.69 11.32
C LEU A 96 -6.45 2.14 10.25
N TYR A 97 -7.10 3.26 10.51
CA TYR A 97 -8.08 3.88 9.63
C TYR A 97 -7.66 5.26 9.18
N THR A 98 -7.86 5.55 7.90
CA THR A 98 -7.70 6.89 7.32
C THR A 98 -9.05 7.59 7.26
N TYR A 99 -9.05 8.92 7.43
CA TYR A 99 -10.24 9.73 7.31
C TYR A 99 -9.95 11.16 6.84
N VAL A 100 -10.96 11.79 6.27
CA VAL A 100 -11.02 13.21 5.95
C VAL A 100 -12.46 13.67 6.12
N LEU A 101 -12.66 14.93 6.51
CA LEU A 101 -13.98 15.55 6.54
C LEU A 101 -14.26 16.17 5.17
N SER A 102 -15.43 15.90 4.61
CA SER A 102 -15.95 16.58 3.43
C SER A 102 -16.96 17.61 3.90
N VAL A 103 -16.63 18.89 3.81
CA VAL A 103 -17.47 20.02 4.18
C VAL A 103 -17.97 20.67 2.90
N ASP A 104 -19.27 20.60 2.62
CA ASP A 104 -19.87 21.09 1.37
C ASP A 104 -19.08 20.60 0.13
N ASP A 105 -18.78 19.27 0.11
CA ASP A 105 -17.96 18.56 -0.88
C ASP A 105 -16.47 18.97 -0.97
N ALA A 106 -15.98 19.88 -0.13
CA ALA A 106 -14.57 20.20 -0.02
C ALA A 106 -13.87 19.34 1.06
N ASP A 107 -12.80 18.62 0.68
CA ASP A 107 -12.03 17.82 1.63
C ASP A 107 -11.25 18.71 2.60
N THR A 108 -11.43 18.50 3.89
CA THR A 108 -10.84 19.25 4.98
C THR A 108 -10.16 18.31 5.97
N LEU A 109 -8.87 18.50 6.19
CA LEU A 109 -8.14 17.74 7.20
C LEU A 109 -8.53 18.18 8.61
N ASP A 110 -8.56 17.21 9.52
CA ASP A 110 -8.68 17.47 10.95
C ASP A 110 -7.39 18.12 11.47
N ALA A 111 -7.44 19.43 11.72
CA ALA A 111 -6.29 20.19 12.18
C ALA A 111 -5.80 19.78 13.59
N ALA A 112 -6.69 19.21 14.41
CA ALA A 112 -6.36 18.75 15.75
C ALA A 112 -5.62 17.41 15.75
N ASN A 113 -5.68 16.65 14.66
CA ASN A 113 -4.95 15.40 14.52
C ASN A 113 -3.65 15.63 13.74
N PRO A 114 -2.45 15.54 14.39
CA PRO A 114 -1.17 15.71 13.71
C PRO A 114 -0.85 14.56 12.74
N ASN A 115 -1.51 13.41 12.88
CA ASN A 115 -1.26 12.23 12.07
C ASN A 115 -1.87 12.40 10.68
N LYS A 116 -1.01 12.61 9.68
CA LYS A 116 -1.41 12.82 8.29
C LYS A 116 -0.66 11.86 7.39
N VAL A 117 -1.31 11.45 6.32
CA VAL A 117 -0.74 10.56 5.31
C VAL A 117 -1.32 10.90 3.94
N ARG A 118 -0.48 10.78 2.91
CA ARG A 118 -0.93 10.91 1.53
C ARG A 118 -1.22 9.51 0.94
N GLU A 119 -2.38 9.37 0.35
CA GLU A 119 -2.72 8.19 -0.44
C GLU A 119 -3.06 8.63 -1.87
N VAL A 120 -2.25 8.23 -2.83
CA VAL A 120 -2.29 8.70 -4.22
C VAL A 120 -2.16 10.25 -4.27
N ASN A 121 -3.25 10.98 -4.51
CA ASN A 121 -3.28 12.43 -4.58
C ASN A 121 -4.12 13.08 -3.47
N THR A 122 -4.58 12.30 -2.49
CA THR A 122 -5.43 12.78 -1.41
C THR A 122 -4.70 12.67 -0.06
N TRP A 123 -4.78 13.72 0.73
CA TRP A 123 -4.30 13.72 2.10
C TRP A 123 -5.42 13.28 3.04
N TYR A 124 -5.08 12.42 3.99
CA TYR A 124 -5.95 11.93 5.05
C TYR A 124 -5.30 12.14 6.40
N ASN A 125 -6.13 12.31 7.44
CA ASN A 125 -5.70 11.99 8.79
C ASN A 125 -5.83 10.48 9.02
N TRP A 126 -5.12 9.95 10.02
CA TRP A 126 -5.28 8.57 10.42
C TRP A 126 -5.35 8.42 11.94
N LEU A 127 -5.95 7.31 12.35
CA LEU A 127 -6.03 6.86 13.74
C LEU A 127 -5.84 5.35 13.81
N ILE A 128 -5.47 4.86 15.00
CA ILE A 128 -5.38 3.42 15.29
C ILE A 128 -6.40 3.07 16.37
N ILE A 129 -7.15 1.99 16.14
CA ILE A 129 -7.99 1.35 17.13
C ILE A 129 -7.24 0.13 17.66
N LEU A 130 -6.92 0.12 18.95
CA LEU A 130 -6.12 -0.91 19.61
C LEU A 130 -6.98 -2.12 20.05
N GLY A 131 -6.29 -3.16 20.55
CA GLY A 131 -6.90 -4.40 21.06
C GLY A 131 -7.06 -5.46 19.97
N GLY A 132 -6.03 -5.63 19.13
CA GLY A 132 -5.95 -6.60 18.06
C GLY A 132 -4.90 -6.21 17.02
N ARG A 133 -5.24 -6.22 15.73
CA ARG A 133 -4.28 -5.93 14.64
C ARG A 133 -3.63 -4.54 14.74
N GLY A 134 -4.37 -3.55 15.23
CA GLY A 134 -3.85 -2.20 15.42
C GLY A 134 -2.63 -2.13 16.34
N ASP A 135 -2.46 -3.11 17.22
CA ASP A 135 -1.33 -3.17 18.15
C ASP A 135 0.00 -3.44 17.42
N ASP A 136 -0.04 -4.16 16.28
CA ASP A 136 1.14 -4.38 15.43
C ASP A 136 1.57 -3.10 14.68
N TYR A 137 0.68 -2.11 14.54
CA TYR A 137 0.91 -0.86 13.77
C TYR A 137 1.33 0.32 14.65
N LEU A 138 1.21 0.18 15.96
CA LEU A 138 1.55 1.22 16.93
C LEU A 138 3.06 1.35 17.08
N THR A 139 3.56 2.57 17.21
CA THR A 139 4.92 2.78 17.74
C THR A 139 4.92 2.47 19.24
N ARG A 140 5.68 1.47 19.67
CA ARG A 140 5.78 1.05 21.08
C ARG A 140 7.03 1.65 21.69
N ASP A 141 6.93 2.47 22.73
CA ASP A 141 8.05 3.15 23.37
C ASP A 141 9.01 2.19 24.11
N ASN A 142 8.55 0.98 24.43
CA ASN A 142 9.29 -0.01 25.22
C ASN A 142 10.00 -1.09 24.38
N VAL A 143 10.15 -0.89 23.08
CA VAL A 143 10.87 -1.80 22.18
C VAL A 143 12.04 -1.09 21.50
N ALA A 144 13.05 -1.85 21.11
CA ALA A 144 14.11 -1.31 20.28
C ALA A 144 13.59 -1.04 18.87
N HIS A 145 13.95 0.12 18.32
CA HIS A 145 13.52 0.54 16.99
C HIS A 145 14.65 0.39 15.97
N GLY A 146 14.27 -0.07 14.78
CA GLY A 146 15.11 0.05 13.60
C GLY A 146 15.21 1.50 13.13
N ARG A 147 16.08 1.74 12.16
CA ARG A 147 16.18 3.04 11.50
C ARG A 147 15.79 2.94 10.03
N VAL A 148 15.24 4.03 9.53
CA VAL A 148 14.87 4.15 8.11
C VAL A 148 15.81 5.14 7.44
N GLU A 149 16.45 4.70 6.36
CA GLU A 149 17.34 5.51 5.53
C GLU A 149 16.66 5.87 4.22
N THR A 150 16.84 7.13 3.79
CA THR A 150 16.45 7.61 2.46
C THR A 150 17.67 7.48 1.54
N VAL A 151 17.59 6.59 0.58
CA VAL A 151 18.75 6.21 -0.25
C VAL A 151 18.53 6.59 -1.72
N TRP A 152 19.45 7.39 -2.26
CA TRP A 152 19.54 7.67 -3.69
C TRP A 152 20.56 6.75 -4.34
N TYR A 153 20.12 5.95 -5.30
CA TYR A 153 20.97 4.98 -6.01
C TYR A 153 21.05 5.31 -7.50
N PRO A 154 22.15 4.93 -8.19
CA PRO A 154 22.26 5.03 -9.64
C PRO A 154 21.20 4.17 -10.32
N SER A 155 20.61 4.66 -11.40
CA SER A 155 19.56 3.94 -12.12
C SER A 155 19.88 3.84 -13.62
N SER A 156 19.63 2.67 -14.16
CA SER A 156 19.72 2.39 -15.60
C SER A 156 18.50 2.82 -16.40
N ILE A 157 17.44 3.30 -15.71
CA ILE A 157 16.20 3.75 -16.36
C ILE A 157 16.45 5.07 -17.10
N ALA A 158 16.26 5.07 -18.41
CA ALA A 158 16.48 6.24 -19.25
C ALA A 158 15.69 7.47 -18.76
N GLY A 159 16.38 8.60 -18.64
CA GLY A 159 15.82 9.85 -18.13
C GLY A 159 15.82 9.99 -16.60
N LEU A 160 16.16 8.93 -15.86
CA LEU A 160 16.22 8.92 -14.41
C LEU A 160 17.57 8.39 -13.91
N PRO A 161 18.65 9.17 -13.99
CA PRO A 161 20.02 8.71 -13.68
C PRO A 161 20.22 8.31 -12.21
N ARG A 162 19.35 8.78 -11.33
CA ARG A 162 19.29 8.39 -9.92
C ARG A 162 17.84 8.24 -9.52
N ARG A 163 17.57 7.24 -8.67
CA ARG A 163 16.23 6.99 -8.11
C ARG A 163 16.33 6.78 -6.62
N ARG A 164 15.22 6.88 -5.94
CA ARG A 164 15.15 6.80 -4.49
C ARG A 164 14.47 5.51 -4.02
N MET A 165 14.94 5.01 -2.91
CA MET A 165 14.31 3.94 -2.14
C MET A 165 14.39 4.28 -0.65
N MET A 166 13.50 3.68 0.15
CA MET A 166 13.61 3.69 1.61
C MET A 166 14.18 2.34 2.05
N VAL A 167 15.09 2.37 3.01
CA VAL A 167 15.72 1.16 3.56
C VAL A 167 15.51 1.14 5.08
N TYR A 168 14.77 0.16 5.56
CA TYR A 168 14.67 -0.12 6.99
C TYR A 168 15.81 -1.06 7.38
N LEU A 169 16.53 -0.69 8.43
CA LEU A 169 17.57 -1.47 9.07
C LEU A 169 17.08 -1.91 10.45
N PRO A 170 17.24 -3.19 10.82
CA PRO A 170 16.70 -3.70 12.08
C PRO A 170 17.38 -3.04 13.29
N PRO A 171 16.79 -3.16 14.51
CA PRO A 171 17.40 -2.66 15.72
C PRO A 171 18.85 -3.15 15.89
N ASN A 172 19.72 -2.27 16.34
CA ASN A 172 21.17 -2.54 16.56
C ASN A 172 21.96 -2.92 15.29
N TYR A 173 21.46 -2.59 14.10
CA TYR A 173 22.26 -2.74 12.88
C TYR A 173 23.50 -1.84 12.92
N ASP A 174 24.68 -2.46 12.88
CA ASP A 174 26.00 -1.80 12.92
C ASP A 174 26.90 -2.12 11.70
N GLY A 175 26.39 -2.96 10.76
CA GLY A 175 27.12 -3.39 9.58
C GLY A 175 28.11 -4.55 9.80
N THR A 176 28.28 -5.04 11.03
CA THR A 176 29.19 -6.15 11.33
C THR A 176 28.55 -7.53 11.11
N ARG A 177 27.26 -7.66 11.43
CA ARG A 177 26.48 -8.87 11.18
C ARG A 177 25.73 -8.74 9.86
N ARG A 178 25.63 -9.83 9.11
CA ARG A 178 24.88 -9.89 7.84
C ARG A 178 23.42 -10.28 8.10
N TYR A 179 22.53 -9.71 7.31
CA TYR A 179 21.08 -9.86 7.45
C TYR A 179 20.44 -10.37 6.14
N PRO A 180 19.36 -11.13 6.21
CA PRO A 180 18.52 -11.40 5.06
C PRO A 180 17.81 -10.12 4.61
N VAL A 181 17.31 -10.11 3.37
CA VAL A 181 16.71 -8.91 2.75
C VAL A 181 15.32 -9.21 2.24
N LEU A 182 14.35 -8.36 2.59
CA LEU A 182 13.03 -8.29 1.98
C LEU A 182 12.95 -7.06 1.07
N TYR A 183 12.65 -7.25 -0.20
CA TYR A 183 12.27 -6.20 -1.13
C TYR A 183 10.75 -6.08 -1.14
N LEU A 184 10.19 -4.90 -0.79
CA LEU A 184 8.76 -4.69 -0.54
C LEU A 184 8.21 -3.58 -1.44
N LEU A 185 7.41 -3.94 -2.45
CA LEU A 185 7.00 -3.07 -3.54
C LEU A 185 5.60 -2.52 -3.33
N HIS A 186 5.44 -1.20 -3.57
CA HIS A 186 4.15 -0.50 -3.47
C HIS A 186 3.27 -0.68 -4.72
N GLY A 187 1.98 -0.32 -4.62
CA GLY A 187 1.00 -0.37 -5.70
C GLY A 187 0.95 0.90 -6.56
N ALA A 188 0.08 0.88 -7.57
CA ALA A 188 -0.14 2.04 -8.44
C ALA A 188 -0.58 3.27 -7.65
N GLY A 189 -0.04 4.44 -8.01
CA GLY A 189 -0.29 5.71 -7.33
C GLY A 189 0.49 5.90 -6.02
N GLY A 190 1.20 4.88 -5.54
CA GLY A 190 2.12 4.98 -4.42
C GLY A 190 3.52 5.39 -4.83
N ASP A 191 4.42 5.38 -3.87
CA ASP A 191 5.84 5.66 -4.00
C ASP A 191 6.65 4.90 -2.93
N GLU A 192 7.96 5.15 -2.85
CA GLU A 192 8.87 4.48 -1.92
C GLU A 192 8.53 4.68 -0.43
N LYS A 193 7.72 5.70 -0.09
CA LYS A 193 7.27 5.95 1.29
C LYS A 193 5.98 5.22 1.66
N SER A 194 5.23 4.71 0.68
CA SER A 194 3.87 4.17 0.89
C SER A 194 3.83 3.04 1.94
N TRP A 195 4.79 2.12 1.91
CA TRP A 195 4.86 1.06 2.91
C TRP A 195 5.22 1.55 4.31
N LEU A 196 5.97 2.65 4.42
CA LEU A 196 6.30 3.26 5.73
C LEU A 196 5.11 4.03 6.29
N GLU A 197 4.44 4.83 5.47
CA GLU A 197 3.40 5.76 5.92
C GLU A 197 2.04 5.06 6.06
N LEU A 198 1.54 4.46 4.98
CA LEU A 198 0.26 3.74 4.97
C LEU A 198 0.39 2.31 5.47
N GLY A 199 1.50 1.65 5.13
CA GLY A 199 1.77 0.26 5.49
C GLY A 199 2.29 0.07 6.91
N ARG A 200 2.85 1.12 7.54
CA ARG A 200 3.46 1.05 8.88
C ARG A 200 4.58 0.00 8.98
N ALA A 201 5.28 -0.25 7.89
CA ALA A 201 6.24 -1.35 7.79
C ALA A 201 7.34 -1.31 8.85
N ALA A 202 7.87 -0.12 9.19
CA ALA A 202 8.88 0.01 10.24
C ALA A 202 8.32 -0.40 11.62
N GLN A 203 7.12 0.05 11.98
CA GLN A 203 6.47 -0.29 13.25
C GLN A 203 6.12 -1.78 13.31
N ILE A 204 5.63 -2.34 12.22
CA ILE A 204 5.35 -3.78 12.12
C ILE A 204 6.65 -4.57 12.33
N MET A 205 7.74 -4.20 11.67
CA MET A 205 9.05 -4.85 11.84
C MET A 205 9.52 -4.77 13.30
N ASP A 206 9.56 -3.58 13.89
CA ASP A 206 10.00 -3.36 15.26
C ASP A 206 9.19 -4.22 16.25
N ASN A 207 7.87 -4.20 16.11
CA ASN A 207 6.97 -4.93 17.00
C ASN A 207 7.11 -6.46 16.85
N LEU A 208 7.16 -6.96 15.62
CA LEU A 208 7.30 -8.39 15.37
C LEU A 208 8.68 -8.93 15.78
N ILE A 209 9.75 -8.14 15.60
CA ILE A 209 11.10 -8.50 16.08
C ILE A 209 11.11 -8.56 17.61
N ALA A 210 10.59 -7.52 18.28
CA ALA A 210 10.54 -7.47 19.76
C ALA A 210 9.72 -8.63 20.34
N ASP A 211 8.61 -8.99 19.69
CA ASP A 211 7.75 -10.12 20.07
C ASP A 211 8.31 -11.49 19.61
N LYS A 212 9.49 -11.52 18.97
CA LYS A 212 10.13 -12.72 18.38
C LYS A 212 9.23 -13.46 17.38
N ARG A 213 8.38 -12.74 16.69
CA ARG A 213 7.46 -13.23 15.65
C ARG A 213 8.08 -13.23 14.26
N CYS A 214 9.13 -12.48 14.01
CA CYS A 214 9.87 -12.52 12.75
C CYS A 214 11.38 -12.37 13.00
N LYS A 215 12.17 -12.70 11.97
CA LYS A 215 13.62 -12.49 11.97
C LYS A 215 13.96 -11.03 11.77
N GLU A 216 15.09 -10.62 12.33
CA GLU A 216 15.73 -9.36 11.94
C GLU A 216 16.15 -9.42 10.48
N MET A 217 15.72 -8.44 9.70
CA MET A 217 16.04 -8.35 8.27
C MET A 217 16.11 -6.90 7.83
N ILE A 218 16.80 -6.65 6.73
CA ILE A 218 16.76 -5.39 6.00
C ILE A 218 15.49 -5.38 5.16
N VAL A 219 14.71 -4.27 5.14
CA VAL A 219 13.56 -4.12 4.25
C VAL A 219 13.82 -2.97 3.28
N VAL A 220 13.80 -3.27 2.00
CA VAL A 220 14.06 -2.33 0.92
C VAL A 220 12.75 -2.00 0.22
N MET A 221 12.38 -0.73 0.21
CA MET A 221 11.14 -0.22 -0.37
C MET A 221 11.47 0.75 -1.51
N PRO A 222 11.64 0.26 -2.74
CA PRO A 222 11.99 1.10 -3.88
C PRO A 222 10.77 1.81 -4.45
N ASN A 223 11.00 2.91 -5.17
CA ASN A 223 9.96 3.51 -6.01
C ASN A 223 9.69 2.60 -7.23
N GLY A 224 8.48 2.11 -7.36
CA GLY A 224 8.03 1.24 -8.46
C GLY A 224 7.51 1.99 -9.69
N ASN A 225 7.57 3.33 -9.72
CA ASN A 225 7.15 4.14 -10.87
C ASN A 225 8.35 4.35 -11.80
N ALA A 226 8.22 3.95 -13.05
CA ALA A 226 9.31 4.05 -14.03
C ALA A 226 9.49 5.45 -14.64
N ASP A 227 8.63 6.39 -14.30
CA ASP A 227 8.62 7.78 -14.75
C ASP A 227 9.00 8.79 -13.65
N ARG A 228 9.30 8.32 -12.45
CA ARG A 228 9.63 9.16 -11.29
C ARG A 228 10.84 8.64 -10.55
N ALA A 229 11.66 9.58 -10.10
CA ALA A 229 12.84 9.25 -9.29
C ALA A 229 12.49 9.12 -7.80
N ALA A 230 11.49 9.84 -7.32
CA ALA A 230 11.11 9.90 -5.91
C ALA A 230 9.62 10.27 -5.73
N THR A 231 9.16 10.32 -4.49
CA THR A 231 7.88 10.88 -4.04
C THR A 231 7.59 12.22 -4.71
N PRO A 232 6.35 12.48 -5.19
CA PRO A 232 5.96 13.78 -5.75
C PRO A 232 6.31 14.95 -4.81
N GLY A 233 6.88 16.01 -5.41
CA GLY A 233 7.38 17.17 -4.67
C GLY A 233 8.83 17.03 -4.19
N GLU A 234 9.41 15.83 -4.22
CA GLU A 234 10.81 15.56 -3.84
C GLU A 234 11.63 14.98 -5.01
N ASP A 235 11.02 14.87 -6.20
CA ASP A 235 11.66 14.37 -7.41
C ASP A 235 12.38 15.52 -8.14
N PRO A 236 13.74 15.53 -8.18
CA PRO A 236 14.48 16.62 -8.81
C PRO A 236 14.42 16.59 -10.35
N TYR A 237 13.94 15.50 -10.95
CA TYR A 237 13.85 15.33 -12.40
C TYR A 237 12.44 15.59 -12.93
N ASN A 238 11.45 15.67 -12.05
CA ASN A 238 10.08 15.95 -12.45
C ASN A 238 9.87 17.46 -12.64
N LYS A 239 9.89 17.91 -13.89
CA LYS A 239 9.72 19.31 -14.25
C LYS A 239 8.25 19.74 -14.36
N ASP A 240 7.32 18.78 -14.47
CA ASP A 240 5.89 19.04 -14.67
C ASP A 240 5.06 18.21 -13.69
N THR A 241 4.49 18.85 -12.69
CA THR A 241 3.60 18.23 -11.70
C THR A 241 2.27 17.72 -12.28
N GLU A 242 1.92 18.13 -13.51
CA GLU A 242 0.67 17.74 -14.19
C GLU A 242 0.82 16.59 -15.18
N ALA A 243 2.03 16.29 -15.65
CA ALA A 243 2.29 15.27 -16.69
C ALA A 243 2.57 13.86 -16.14
N ALA A 244 2.42 13.64 -14.86
CA ALA A 244 2.70 12.36 -14.26
C ALA A 244 1.62 11.36 -14.63
N SER A 245 1.94 10.50 -15.52
CA SER A 245 1.43 9.17 -15.82
C SER A 245 0.87 8.98 -17.21
N ALA A 246 1.74 8.72 -18.10
CA ALA A 246 1.36 7.80 -19.15
C ALA A 246 1.56 6.38 -18.59
N VAL A 247 0.49 5.63 -18.42
CA VAL A 247 0.47 4.18 -18.10
C VAL A 247 1.51 3.35 -18.89
N PRO A 248 1.95 3.75 -20.09
CA PRO A 248 3.00 3.07 -20.84
C PRO A 248 4.37 3.04 -20.20
N SER A 249 4.73 4.01 -19.37
CA SER A 249 6.07 4.07 -18.75
C SER A 249 6.26 3.08 -17.59
N MET A 250 5.17 2.47 -17.11
CA MET A 250 5.19 1.60 -15.93
C MET A 250 5.66 0.17 -16.21
N PHE A 251 5.62 -0.31 -17.46
CA PHE A 251 5.82 -1.72 -17.77
C PHE A 251 7.25 -2.06 -18.22
N GLY A 252 7.85 -3.07 -17.62
CA GLY A 252 9.10 -3.72 -18.01
C GLY A 252 10.36 -3.02 -17.56
N ARG A 253 10.36 -1.71 -17.34
CA ARG A 253 11.56 -0.95 -16.96
C ARG A 253 12.01 -1.24 -15.54
N ILE A 254 11.06 -1.29 -14.60
CA ILE A 254 11.35 -1.59 -13.20
C ILE A 254 11.84 -3.02 -13.06
N GLU A 255 11.15 -3.97 -13.70
CA GLU A 255 11.50 -5.39 -13.62
C GLU A 255 12.87 -5.66 -14.21
N THR A 256 13.21 -5.02 -15.32
CA THR A 256 14.53 -5.18 -15.97
C THR A 256 15.66 -4.54 -15.15
N ALA A 257 15.39 -3.36 -14.57
CA ALA A 257 16.36 -2.62 -13.77
C ALA A 257 16.54 -3.17 -12.35
N PHE A 258 15.64 -4.04 -11.87
CA PHE A 258 15.55 -4.38 -10.45
C PHE A 258 16.82 -5.05 -9.91
N ILE A 259 17.32 -6.07 -10.59
CA ILE A 259 18.52 -6.77 -10.14
C ILE A 259 19.77 -5.88 -10.28
N PRO A 260 20.07 -5.29 -11.46
CA PRO A 260 21.30 -4.51 -11.62
C PRO A 260 21.32 -3.24 -10.78
N ASP A 261 20.19 -2.53 -10.63
CA ASP A 261 20.16 -1.22 -9.99
C ASP A 261 19.91 -1.33 -8.48
N ILE A 262 19.05 -2.27 -8.03
CA ILE A 262 18.58 -2.30 -6.63
C ILE A 262 19.25 -3.43 -5.86
N VAL A 263 19.16 -4.69 -6.33
CA VAL A 263 19.72 -5.83 -5.59
C VAL A 263 21.24 -5.70 -5.44
N ASN A 264 21.94 -5.41 -6.54
CA ASN A 264 23.40 -5.25 -6.54
C ASN A 264 23.84 -4.05 -5.69
N TYR A 265 23.07 -2.95 -5.72
CA TYR A 265 23.35 -1.79 -4.87
C TYR A 265 23.24 -2.16 -3.39
N ILE A 266 22.16 -2.80 -2.99
CA ILE A 266 21.92 -3.20 -1.60
C ILE A 266 23.01 -4.15 -1.11
N ASP A 267 23.37 -5.17 -1.89
CA ASP A 267 24.40 -6.13 -1.51
C ASP A 267 25.80 -5.51 -1.42
N SER A 268 26.07 -4.43 -2.15
CA SER A 268 27.37 -3.74 -2.11
C SER A 268 27.47 -2.65 -1.03
N HIS A 269 26.35 -2.16 -0.50
CA HIS A 269 26.32 -1.04 0.47
C HIS A 269 25.87 -1.45 1.87
N TYR A 270 25.23 -2.62 2.03
CA TYR A 270 24.72 -3.10 3.31
C TYR A 270 25.26 -4.48 3.62
N ALA A 271 25.30 -4.83 4.90
CA ALA A 271 25.73 -6.14 5.37
C ALA A 271 24.61 -7.17 5.13
N THR A 272 24.53 -7.69 3.90
CA THR A 272 23.52 -8.64 3.47
C THR A 272 24.04 -10.07 3.43
N LEU A 273 23.14 -11.05 3.63
CA LEU A 273 23.32 -12.43 3.22
C LEU A 273 22.94 -12.50 1.74
N ALA A 274 23.93 -12.36 0.85
CA ALA A 274 23.75 -12.09 -0.57
C ALA A 274 23.50 -13.36 -1.40
N ASP A 275 22.61 -14.24 -0.95
CA ASP A 275 22.23 -15.47 -1.63
C ASP A 275 20.70 -15.62 -1.72
N LYS A 276 20.24 -16.56 -2.54
CA LYS A 276 18.83 -16.83 -2.80
C LYS A 276 18.05 -17.18 -1.52
N ALA A 277 18.69 -17.97 -0.62
CA ALA A 277 18.03 -18.47 0.59
C ALA A 277 17.71 -17.36 1.59
N HIS A 278 18.33 -16.19 1.43
CA HIS A 278 18.19 -15.03 2.31
C HIS A 278 17.59 -13.81 1.61
N ARG A 279 16.95 -14.01 0.43
CA ARG A 279 16.22 -12.93 -0.27
C ARG A 279 14.75 -13.25 -0.40
N ALA A 280 13.94 -12.27 -0.01
CA ALA A 280 12.50 -12.25 -0.21
C ALA A 280 12.11 -11.06 -1.09
N ILE A 281 11.07 -11.22 -1.89
CA ILE A 281 10.44 -10.14 -2.64
C ILE A 281 8.93 -10.24 -2.47
N ALA A 282 8.28 -9.12 -2.16
CA ALA A 282 6.83 -9.06 -2.04
C ALA A 282 6.30 -7.70 -2.52
N GLY A 283 5.04 -7.66 -2.91
CA GLY A 283 4.44 -6.40 -3.31
C GLY A 283 2.94 -6.47 -3.43
N LEU A 284 2.32 -5.29 -3.35
CA LEU A 284 0.87 -5.13 -3.45
C LEU A 284 0.45 -4.64 -4.84
N SER A 285 -0.67 -5.14 -5.38
CA SER A 285 -1.28 -4.63 -6.61
C SER A 285 -0.29 -4.58 -7.81
N MET A 286 0.08 -3.40 -8.30
CA MET A 286 1.16 -3.18 -9.27
C MET A 286 2.49 -3.74 -8.77
N GLY A 287 2.85 -3.52 -7.50
CA GLY A 287 4.04 -4.10 -6.88
C GLY A 287 3.99 -5.63 -6.82
N GLY A 288 2.81 -6.23 -6.71
CA GLY A 288 2.60 -7.67 -6.85
C GLY A 288 2.89 -8.15 -8.27
N MET A 289 2.50 -7.38 -9.31
CA MET A 289 2.87 -7.64 -10.70
C MET A 289 4.38 -7.57 -10.89
N HIS A 290 5.02 -6.51 -10.40
CA HIS A 290 6.48 -6.40 -10.44
C HIS A 290 7.14 -7.61 -9.76
N THR A 291 6.66 -7.97 -8.56
CA THR A 291 7.14 -9.14 -7.80
C THR A 291 7.05 -10.41 -8.61
N LEU A 292 5.90 -10.70 -9.22
CA LEU A 292 5.67 -11.88 -10.05
C LEU A 292 6.71 -11.98 -11.18
N PHE A 293 6.88 -10.91 -11.93
CA PHE A 293 7.74 -10.94 -13.12
C PHE A 293 9.22 -10.80 -12.79
N ILE A 294 9.61 -10.05 -11.75
CA ILE A 294 11.00 -10.02 -11.28
C ILE A 294 11.43 -11.43 -10.83
N ALA A 295 10.63 -12.06 -9.97
CA ALA A 295 10.96 -13.39 -9.45
C ALA A 295 10.95 -14.48 -10.54
N ALA A 296 9.96 -14.46 -11.44
CA ALA A 296 9.85 -15.45 -12.51
C ALA A 296 10.95 -15.32 -13.59
N ASN A 297 11.48 -14.11 -13.79
CA ASN A 297 12.62 -13.90 -14.68
C ASN A 297 13.99 -14.18 -14.02
N ASN A 298 14.05 -14.21 -12.69
CA ASN A 298 15.26 -14.42 -11.89
C ASN A 298 15.07 -15.54 -10.87
N PRO A 299 14.84 -16.80 -11.30
CA PRO A 299 14.45 -17.92 -10.43
C PRO A 299 15.51 -18.28 -9.38
N ASP A 300 16.76 -17.89 -9.58
CA ASP A 300 17.89 -18.16 -8.67
C ASP A 300 18.21 -17.00 -7.73
N THR A 301 17.33 -15.98 -7.64
CA THR A 301 17.59 -14.80 -6.82
C THR A 301 16.76 -14.78 -5.53
N PHE A 302 15.52 -15.29 -5.55
CA PHE A 302 14.59 -15.19 -4.43
C PHE A 302 14.00 -16.55 -4.06
N ASP A 303 14.12 -16.95 -2.80
CA ASP A 303 13.46 -18.15 -2.25
C ASP A 303 12.08 -17.86 -1.66
N TYR A 304 11.77 -16.58 -1.41
CA TYR A 304 10.49 -16.15 -0.81
C TYR A 304 9.84 -15.11 -1.69
N VAL A 305 8.62 -15.41 -2.13
CA VAL A 305 7.82 -14.56 -3.02
C VAL A 305 6.46 -14.30 -2.39
N GLY A 306 6.06 -13.02 -2.31
CA GLY A 306 4.77 -12.59 -1.74
C GLY A 306 3.94 -11.76 -2.73
N LEU A 307 2.79 -12.26 -3.12
CA LEU A 307 1.84 -11.60 -4.03
C LEU A 307 0.63 -11.12 -3.20
N PHE A 308 0.53 -9.82 -2.97
CA PHE A 308 -0.52 -9.20 -2.15
C PHE A 308 -1.53 -8.49 -3.06
N SER A 309 -2.74 -9.05 -3.23
CA SER A 309 -3.72 -8.50 -4.18
C SER A 309 -3.06 -8.17 -5.53
N ALA A 310 -2.25 -9.09 -6.06
CA ALA A 310 -1.37 -8.81 -7.19
C ALA A 310 -2.17 -8.63 -8.47
N LYS A 311 -1.78 -7.65 -9.29
CA LYS A 311 -2.24 -7.57 -10.67
C LYS A 311 -1.58 -8.68 -11.48
N ILE A 312 -2.37 -9.61 -12.00
CA ILE A 312 -1.89 -10.71 -12.83
C ILE A 312 -2.07 -10.35 -14.31
N VAL A 313 -0.96 -10.19 -15.01
CA VAL A 313 -0.97 -9.98 -16.46
C VAL A 313 -0.77 -11.34 -17.14
N ASN A 314 -1.79 -11.84 -17.82
CA ASN A 314 -1.72 -13.06 -18.60
C ASN A 314 -1.69 -12.78 -20.11
N GLU A 315 -1.37 -13.80 -20.93
CA GLU A 315 -1.28 -13.64 -22.38
C GLU A 315 -2.63 -13.30 -23.04
N PHE A 316 -3.73 -13.80 -22.50
CA PHE A 316 -5.08 -13.43 -22.94
C PHE A 316 -5.39 -11.94 -22.74
N MET A 317 -4.98 -11.39 -21.60
CA MET A 317 -5.09 -9.95 -21.33
C MET A 317 -4.17 -9.15 -22.26
N LYS A 318 -2.96 -9.67 -22.56
CA LYS A 318 -2.02 -9.08 -23.50
C LYS A 318 -2.60 -9.04 -24.93
N GLU A 319 -3.14 -10.15 -25.44
CA GLU A 319 -3.80 -10.19 -26.76
C GLU A 319 -5.00 -9.27 -26.85
N ASN A 320 -5.90 -9.31 -25.89
CA ASN A 320 -7.07 -8.41 -25.85
C ASN A 320 -6.66 -6.95 -25.72
N ARG A 321 -5.61 -6.65 -24.98
CA ARG A 321 -5.06 -5.31 -24.86
C ARG A 321 -4.40 -4.85 -26.15
N LEU A 322 -3.60 -5.70 -26.81
CA LEU A 322 -3.00 -5.40 -28.10
C LEU A 322 -4.09 -5.27 -29.19
N ARG A 323 -5.14 -6.10 -29.17
CA ARG A 323 -6.30 -5.96 -30.06
C ARG A 323 -7.08 -4.68 -29.81
N ARG A 324 -7.23 -4.26 -28.54
CA ARG A 324 -7.85 -2.97 -28.17
C ARG A 324 -6.98 -1.79 -28.56
N ILE A 325 -5.65 -1.85 -28.35
CA ILE A 325 -4.69 -0.84 -28.81
C ILE A 325 -4.70 -0.72 -30.34
N LYS A 326 -4.70 -1.83 -31.07
CA LYS A 326 -4.81 -1.85 -32.54
C LYS A 326 -6.16 -1.30 -33.03
N ARG A 327 -7.27 -1.63 -32.34
CA ARG A 327 -8.60 -1.07 -32.66
C ARG A 327 -8.71 0.41 -32.30
N ALA A 328 -8.14 0.82 -31.16
CA ALA A 328 -8.11 2.23 -30.73
C ALA A 328 -7.22 3.10 -31.61
N GLY A 329 -6.17 2.54 -32.22
CA GLY A 329 -5.37 3.21 -33.26
C GLY A 329 -6.18 3.57 -34.52
N ASN A 330 -7.35 2.92 -34.72
CA ASN A 330 -8.28 3.21 -35.81
C ASN A 330 -9.54 3.98 -35.38
N GLN A 331 -9.87 4.05 -34.08
CA GLN A 331 -11.05 4.73 -33.52
C GLN A 331 -10.83 5.11 -32.04
N ALA A 332 -9.76 5.85 -31.73
CA ALA A 332 -9.42 6.15 -30.36
C ALA A 332 -10.34 7.19 -29.72
N ASN A 333 -11.05 6.82 -28.67
CA ASN A 333 -11.70 7.80 -27.83
C ASN A 333 -11.20 7.89 -26.38
N THR A 334 -10.59 6.92 -25.73
CA THR A 334 -9.93 7.20 -24.43
C THR A 334 -9.13 6.02 -23.88
N ILE A 335 -8.05 6.30 -23.09
CA ILE A 335 -7.38 5.37 -22.18
C ILE A 335 -8.35 4.90 -21.07
N GLY A 336 -9.39 5.66 -20.76
CA GLY A 336 -10.47 5.26 -19.86
C GLY A 336 -11.15 3.93 -20.27
N ASP A 337 -11.20 3.65 -21.58
CA ASP A 337 -11.74 2.39 -22.11
C ASP A 337 -10.78 1.20 -21.91
N LEU A 338 -9.51 1.47 -21.62
CA LEU A 338 -8.47 0.47 -21.37
C LEU A 338 -8.25 0.19 -19.88
N MET A 339 -8.56 1.16 -19.04
CA MET A 339 -8.49 1.09 -17.58
C MET A 339 -9.59 1.98 -16.97
N PRO A 340 -10.77 1.46 -16.68
CA PRO A 340 -11.91 2.26 -16.20
C PRO A 340 -11.66 3.06 -14.92
N SER A 341 -10.60 2.74 -14.19
CA SER A 341 -10.27 3.36 -12.90
C SER A 341 -9.25 4.50 -12.95
N ILE A 342 -8.62 4.80 -14.09
CA ILE A 342 -7.44 5.68 -14.13
C ILE A 342 -7.55 6.77 -15.18
N THR A 343 -8.63 7.36 -15.61
CA THR A 343 -8.47 8.69 -16.25
C THR A 343 -9.74 9.43 -16.60
N ARG A 344 -9.70 10.66 -16.30
CA ARG A 344 -10.43 11.74 -17.01
C ARG A 344 -9.39 12.77 -17.46
N LYS A 345 -8.85 12.70 -18.69
CA LYS A 345 -8.36 13.84 -19.53
C LYS A 345 -7.53 13.41 -20.75
N GLY A 346 -7.93 13.84 -21.98
CA GLY A 346 -7.15 14.12 -23.17
C GLY A 346 -6.64 12.96 -24.07
N PRO A 347 -7.17 12.79 -25.33
CA PRO A 347 -6.97 11.53 -26.07
C PRO A 347 -5.82 11.48 -27.10
N GLY A 348 -5.21 12.57 -27.52
CA GLY A 348 -4.38 12.55 -28.75
C GLY A 348 -2.91 12.15 -28.61
N LYS A 349 -2.21 12.58 -27.57
CA LYS A 349 -0.76 12.30 -27.37
C LYS A 349 -0.44 10.91 -26.79
N GLN A 350 -1.39 10.29 -26.14
CA GLN A 350 -1.19 9.05 -25.41
C GLN A 350 -1.21 7.81 -26.31
N VAL A 351 -1.91 7.86 -27.46
CA VAL A 351 -1.99 6.73 -28.40
C VAL A 351 -0.69 6.52 -29.15
N SER A 352 0.02 7.60 -29.53
CA SER A 352 1.32 7.50 -30.17
C SER A 352 2.41 6.96 -29.23
N GLN A 353 2.36 7.30 -27.95
CA GLN A 353 3.26 6.78 -26.93
C GLN A 353 3.01 5.29 -26.61
N LEU A 354 1.74 4.84 -26.61
CA LEU A 354 1.38 3.43 -26.45
C LEU A 354 1.90 2.58 -27.62
N LYS A 355 1.87 3.12 -28.84
CA LYS A 355 2.36 2.46 -30.03
C LYS A 355 3.89 2.33 -30.00
N GLN A 356 4.59 3.40 -29.68
CA GLN A 356 6.05 3.43 -29.52
C GLN A 356 6.53 2.49 -28.40
N TYR A 357 5.73 2.32 -27.34
CA TYR A 357 6.02 1.43 -26.23
C TYR A 357 5.81 -0.07 -26.56
N ALA A 358 4.74 -0.39 -27.28
CA ALA A 358 4.52 -1.76 -27.77
C ALA A 358 5.65 -2.23 -28.70
N ASP A 359 6.31 -1.29 -29.39
CA ASP A 359 7.43 -1.55 -30.31
C ASP A 359 8.80 -1.52 -29.62
N SER A 360 8.92 -1.13 -28.34
CA SER A 360 10.20 -0.89 -27.65
C SER A 360 10.91 -2.12 -27.07
N GLY A 361 10.36 -3.33 -27.24
CA GLY A 361 10.96 -4.57 -26.73
C GLY A 361 10.87 -4.76 -25.20
N ASN A 362 10.54 -3.72 -24.42
CA ASN A 362 10.40 -3.80 -22.95
C ASN A 362 9.26 -4.72 -22.48
N VAL A 363 8.39 -5.12 -23.40
CA VAL A 363 7.25 -6.01 -23.11
C VAL A 363 7.68 -7.48 -23.02
N ALA A 364 8.86 -7.84 -23.53
CA ALA A 364 9.40 -9.21 -23.50
C ALA A 364 9.55 -9.79 -22.08
N ILE A 365 9.69 -8.91 -21.07
CA ILE A 365 9.75 -9.33 -19.66
C ILE A 365 8.47 -10.06 -19.22
N TYR A 366 7.34 -9.78 -19.87
CA TYR A 366 6.03 -10.38 -19.57
C TYR A 366 5.68 -11.58 -20.45
N ASP A 367 6.52 -11.90 -21.45
CA ASP A 367 6.27 -13.01 -22.37
C ASP A 367 6.54 -14.35 -21.70
N SER A 368 5.83 -15.39 -22.17
CA SER A 368 6.09 -16.78 -21.78
C SER A 368 6.05 -17.01 -20.26
N LEU A 369 5.08 -16.41 -19.56
CA LEU A 369 4.96 -16.53 -18.10
C LEU A 369 4.96 -18.00 -17.65
N ASP A 370 4.29 -18.90 -18.38
CA ASP A 370 4.23 -20.32 -18.03
C ASP A 370 5.61 -20.98 -18.02
N ALA A 371 6.45 -20.72 -19.03
CA ALA A 371 7.82 -21.23 -19.07
C ALA A 371 8.70 -20.61 -17.98
N LYS A 372 8.48 -19.36 -17.61
CA LYS A 372 9.18 -18.69 -16.51
C LYS A 372 8.79 -19.26 -15.16
N LEU A 373 7.51 -19.48 -14.91
CA LEU A 373 7.01 -20.15 -13.70
C LEU A 373 7.54 -21.56 -13.59
N GLN A 374 7.58 -22.33 -14.71
CA GLN A 374 8.16 -23.67 -14.70
C GLN A 374 9.62 -23.64 -14.22
N ARG A 375 10.44 -22.72 -14.69
CA ARG A 375 11.84 -22.57 -14.24
C ARG A 375 11.90 -22.13 -12.78
N GLN A 376 11.05 -21.19 -12.37
CA GLN A 376 11.00 -20.69 -11.00
C GLN A 376 10.65 -21.81 -10.01
N PHE A 377 9.63 -22.61 -10.31
CA PHE A 377 9.24 -23.71 -9.43
C PHE A 377 10.21 -24.90 -9.51
N ALA A 378 10.89 -25.12 -10.65
CA ALA A 378 12.00 -26.07 -10.73
C ALA A 378 13.18 -25.67 -9.82
N ALA A 379 13.41 -24.38 -9.61
CA ALA A 379 14.39 -23.84 -8.67
C ALA A 379 13.91 -23.89 -7.18
N LYS A 380 12.74 -24.44 -6.91
CA LYS A 380 12.17 -24.77 -5.57
C LYS A 380 12.20 -23.60 -4.61
N PRO A 381 11.40 -22.53 -4.85
CA PRO A 381 11.25 -21.46 -3.87
C PRO A 381 10.74 -22.03 -2.54
N LYS A 382 11.26 -21.52 -1.42
CA LYS A 382 10.87 -21.96 -0.07
C LYS A 382 9.47 -21.48 0.33
N LEU A 383 9.05 -20.33 -0.22
CA LEU A 383 7.71 -19.79 -0.01
C LEU A 383 7.23 -19.06 -1.27
N TYR A 384 6.06 -19.46 -1.75
CA TYR A 384 5.31 -18.72 -2.76
C TYR A 384 3.95 -18.38 -2.15
N TYR A 385 3.83 -17.15 -1.64
CA TYR A 385 2.69 -16.70 -0.84
C TYR A 385 1.78 -15.80 -1.67
N ILE A 386 0.47 -16.06 -1.63
CA ILE A 386 -0.56 -15.31 -2.33
C ILE A 386 -1.65 -14.93 -1.34
N ALA A 387 -1.99 -13.65 -1.26
CA ALA A 387 -3.05 -13.16 -0.41
C ALA A 387 -3.93 -12.16 -1.16
N ILE A 388 -5.25 -12.30 -0.99
CA ILE A 388 -6.24 -11.41 -1.59
C ILE A 388 -7.53 -11.43 -0.80
N GLY A 389 -8.27 -10.31 -0.81
CA GLY A 389 -9.57 -10.16 -0.18
C GLY A 389 -10.72 -10.67 -1.06
N ASP A 390 -11.79 -11.13 -0.42
CA ASP A 390 -12.98 -11.70 -1.06
C ASP A 390 -13.81 -10.68 -1.86
N THR A 391 -13.59 -9.38 -1.61
CA THR A 391 -14.22 -8.28 -2.35
C THR A 391 -13.22 -7.45 -3.16
N ASP A 392 -11.98 -7.93 -3.30
CA ASP A 392 -10.95 -7.29 -4.12
C ASP A 392 -11.32 -7.39 -5.61
N PHE A 393 -11.21 -6.29 -6.34
CA PHE A 393 -11.55 -6.27 -7.77
C PHE A 393 -10.57 -7.08 -8.65
N LEU A 394 -9.44 -7.51 -8.10
CA LEU A 394 -8.47 -8.40 -8.75
C LEU A 394 -8.67 -9.88 -8.36
N LEU A 395 -9.74 -10.22 -7.61
CA LEU A 395 -9.97 -11.58 -7.13
C LEU A 395 -10.06 -12.58 -8.29
N ASP A 396 -10.88 -12.29 -9.31
CA ASP A 396 -11.08 -13.20 -10.45
C ASP A 396 -9.74 -13.51 -11.19
N GLU A 397 -8.83 -12.52 -11.28
CA GLU A 397 -7.50 -12.71 -11.90
C GLU A 397 -6.59 -13.59 -11.04
N ASN A 398 -6.66 -13.40 -9.72
CA ASN A 398 -5.87 -14.20 -8.77
C ASN A 398 -6.39 -15.63 -8.67
N GLU A 399 -7.70 -15.85 -8.67
CA GLU A 399 -8.30 -17.20 -8.71
C GLU A 399 -7.90 -17.95 -9.99
N ALA A 400 -7.92 -17.27 -11.14
CA ALA A 400 -7.45 -17.86 -12.40
C ALA A 400 -5.96 -18.20 -12.37
N PHE A 401 -5.14 -17.41 -11.65
CA PHE A 401 -3.74 -17.70 -11.45
C PHE A 401 -3.52 -18.89 -10.49
N LEU A 402 -4.27 -18.96 -9.40
CA LEU A 402 -4.26 -20.11 -8.48
C LEU A 402 -4.62 -21.41 -9.20
N ALA A 403 -5.69 -21.41 -10.00
CA ALA A 403 -6.09 -22.57 -10.81
C ALA A 403 -4.97 -23.03 -11.76
N LYS A 404 -4.19 -22.10 -12.33
CA LYS A 404 -3.02 -22.45 -13.16
C LYS A 404 -1.90 -23.10 -12.31
N LEU A 405 -1.64 -22.59 -11.10
CA LEU A 405 -0.63 -23.18 -10.22
C LEU A 405 -1.04 -24.60 -9.80
N ASP A 406 -2.34 -24.81 -9.51
CA ASP A 406 -2.91 -26.11 -9.18
C ASP A 406 -2.79 -27.11 -10.35
N GLU A 407 -3.14 -26.68 -11.57
CA GLU A 407 -2.98 -27.51 -12.80
C GLU A 407 -1.54 -27.99 -12.99
N LYS A 408 -0.56 -27.16 -12.63
CA LYS A 408 0.86 -27.48 -12.75
C LYS A 408 1.44 -28.15 -11.49
N HIS A 409 0.63 -28.36 -10.45
CA HIS A 409 1.05 -28.90 -9.16
C HIS A 409 2.19 -28.09 -8.49
N TYR A 410 2.16 -26.76 -8.63
CA TYR A 410 3.14 -25.89 -8.01
C TYR A 410 2.76 -25.62 -6.55
N ALA A 411 3.74 -25.72 -5.65
CA ALA A 411 3.53 -25.50 -4.24
C ALA A 411 3.40 -23.99 -3.93
N TYR A 412 2.31 -23.59 -3.29
CA TYR A 412 2.10 -22.22 -2.81
C TYR A 412 1.33 -22.20 -1.49
N THR A 413 1.36 -21.06 -0.81
CA THR A 413 0.54 -20.76 0.36
C THR A 413 -0.50 -19.71 -0.02
N TYR A 414 -1.79 -20.04 0.10
CA TYR A 414 -2.88 -19.11 -0.15
C TYR A 414 -3.50 -18.60 1.13
N ASN A 415 -3.62 -17.29 1.28
CA ASN A 415 -4.25 -16.62 2.42
C ASN A 415 -5.44 -15.76 1.95
N PRO A 416 -6.63 -16.35 1.78
CA PRO A 416 -7.83 -15.59 1.51
C PRO A 416 -8.25 -14.79 2.74
N THR A 417 -8.73 -13.58 2.53
CA THR A 417 -9.22 -12.73 3.61
C THR A 417 -10.54 -12.09 3.24
N ASP A 418 -11.25 -11.55 4.22
CA ASP A 418 -12.32 -10.59 3.99
C ASP A 418 -11.74 -9.24 3.51
N GLY A 419 -12.59 -8.42 2.87
CA GLY A 419 -12.28 -7.06 2.46
C GLY A 419 -11.75 -6.93 1.03
N GLY A 420 -11.44 -5.69 0.64
CA GLY A 420 -11.13 -5.31 -0.73
C GLY A 420 -9.66 -4.96 -0.97
N HIS A 421 -9.45 -4.17 -2.03
CA HIS A 421 -8.16 -3.69 -2.49
C HIS A 421 -7.70 -2.49 -1.65
N GLU A 422 -7.24 -2.72 -0.42
CA GLU A 422 -7.07 -1.68 0.59
C GLU A 422 -5.90 -1.93 1.54
N TRP A 423 -5.35 -0.85 2.11
CA TRP A 423 -4.21 -0.89 3.03
C TRP A 423 -4.46 -1.73 4.27
N MET A 424 -5.70 -1.84 4.74
CA MET A 424 -6.07 -2.70 5.86
C MET A 424 -5.71 -4.16 5.59
N ASN A 425 -5.99 -4.65 4.38
CA ASN A 425 -5.61 -5.99 3.95
C ASN A 425 -4.09 -6.13 3.72
N TRP A 426 -3.45 -5.15 3.09
CA TRP A 426 -2.01 -5.25 2.78
C TRP A 426 -1.15 -5.22 4.04
N ARG A 427 -1.51 -4.44 5.07
CA ARG A 427 -0.87 -4.52 6.40
C ARG A 427 -1.04 -5.92 7.02
N ARG A 428 -2.25 -6.47 6.94
CA ARG A 428 -2.55 -7.83 7.42
C ARG A 428 -1.71 -8.88 6.70
N TYR A 429 -1.56 -8.78 5.38
CA TYR A 429 -0.72 -9.69 4.60
C TYR A 429 0.75 -9.58 4.99
N LEU A 430 1.25 -8.38 5.22
CA LEU A 430 2.63 -8.18 5.66
C LEU A 430 2.87 -8.81 7.03
N VAL A 431 1.97 -8.60 8.00
CA VAL A 431 2.06 -9.20 9.35
C VAL A 431 2.01 -10.74 9.31
N ASP A 432 1.25 -11.33 8.38
CA ASP A 432 1.19 -12.79 8.21
C ASP A 432 2.38 -13.35 7.41
N PHE A 433 2.93 -12.58 6.48
CA PHE A 433 4.04 -12.99 5.62
C PHE A 433 5.40 -12.97 6.34
N LEU A 434 5.69 -11.92 7.12
CA LEU A 434 6.98 -11.73 7.78
C LEU A 434 7.41 -12.90 8.68
N PRO A 435 6.54 -13.53 9.50
CA PRO A 435 6.90 -14.71 10.33
C PRO A 435 7.32 -15.94 9.53
N ARG A 436 6.96 -16.01 8.26
CA ARG A 436 7.26 -17.14 7.37
C ARG A 436 8.60 -17.01 6.66
N LEU A 437 9.24 -15.83 6.77
CA LEU A 437 10.51 -15.55 6.11
C LEU A 437 11.68 -16.04 6.95
N PHE A 438 12.64 -16.67 6.28
CA PHE A 438 13.94 -17.02 6.84
C PHE A 438 13.85 -17.82 8.16
N PRO A 439 13.06 -18.89 8.24
CA PRO A 439 12.97 -19.68 9.47
C PRO A 439 14.35 -20.23 9.84
N ASP A 440 14.61 -20.40 11.15
CA ASP A 440 15.76 -21.20 11.58
C ASP A 440 15.63 -22.58 10.96
N ASN A 441 16.73 -23.13 10.46
CA ASN A 441 16.72 -24.50 10.00
C ASN A 441 16.18 -25.40 11.13
N PRO A 442 15.19 -26.30 10.84
CA PRO A 442 14.68 -27.22 11.82
C PRO A 442 15.76 -28.19 12.34
#